data_8820b06fbb91f8ad542b51d0563afaef
#
_entry.id   8820b06fbb91f8ad542b51d0563afaef
#
_cell.length_a   1.000
_cell.length_b   1.000
_cell.length_c   1.000
_cell.angle_alpha   90.00
_cell.angle_beta   90.00
_cell.angle_gamma   90.00
#
_symmetry.space_group_name_H-M   'P 1'
#
loop_
_entity.id
_entity.type
_entity.pdbx_description
1 polymer ?
#
loop_
_entity_poly.entity_id
_entity_poly.type
_entity_poly.pdbx_seq_one_letter_code
_entity_poly.pdbx_strand_id
1 'polypeptide(L)'
;MQTTLLVLLIASCPAHAFTNLFSSPRASVALNAKQNAFSRDLRFKGAVAFRPVQETSYFEGSELSSDKKVRAQQLVEAAVNVAKKRDGDQKLFIQTVTEVATSLGPLFAETEEYYFAFKHMLEPEQLHQFRVPWVDDAGRTRVQRGFRVQFSSALGPYKGGLRYHPSVGVDTIKFLGFEQVFKNALTTLNLGGGKGGSDFDPKGKSEAEIMRFCQSFMTALEPYIGPNRDVPAGDIGVGGREIGYLFGQYKRLNQGRFEGVLTGKSADWGGSYVRPEATGWGCVFFAEEAMRDLKGEKIKNKRCALSGSGNVATFAAQQLLKLGAVPVTFSDSSGTIYEPEGFTAEKLDLLMKVKAIRGARLTDYAAKSPSSTYHASSRPWCVVENIDLAFPCATQNELDEQDASSLIKAGCTGVFEGANMPTTPGAVEILEAGGCVFGPAKAANAGGVAVSGLEMAQNAQMVQWTEAEVEAKLRAIMIEIYHQCADCAETYHERSALKEGANIAGFLKVAAALREQGAV
;
A
#
# COMPACT_ATOMS: atom_id res chain seq x y z
N MET A 1 61.35 -1.13 -0.37
CA MET A 1 61.38 -1.66 -1.73
C MET A 1 60.26 -2.71 -1.80
N GLN A 2 59.42 -2.68 -2.82
CA GLN A 2 58.21 -3.46 -3.05
C GLN A 2 56.93 -2.90 -2.39
N THR A 3 56.41 -1.84 -2.98
CA THR A 3 55.02 -1.49 -2.96
C THR A 3 54.79 -0.48 -4.09
N THR A 4 54.76 -0.92 -5.33
CA THR A 4 54.31 -0.14 -6.50
C THR A 4 54.25 -1.12 -7.68
N LEU A 5 53.09 -1.77 -7.88
CA LEU A 5 52.64 -2.33 -9.17
C LEU A 5 51.27 -2.99 -9.03
N LEU A 6 50.21 -2.20 -8.90
CA LEU A 6 48.85 -2.68 -9.17
C LEU A 6 47.89 -1.50 -9.47
N VAL A 7 48.28 -0.59 -10.33
CA VAL A 7 47.39 0.45 -10.89
C VAL A 7 47.85 0.65 -12.32
N LEU A 8 47.43 -0.21 -13.24
CA LEU A 8 47.47 0.04 -14.71
C LEU A 8 47.03 -1.20 -15.48
N LEU A 9 45.75 -1.58 -15.39
CA LEU A 9 45.11 -2.51 -16.35
C LEU A 9 43.59 -2.44 -16.28
N ILE A 10 43.01 -1.21 -16.34
CA ILE A 10 41.60 -1.00 -16.67
C ILE A 10 41.55 0.19 -17.64
N ALA A 11 41.97 -0.03 -18.87
CA ALA A 11 41.69 0.88 -19.97
C ALA A 11 41.90 0.10 -21.27
N SER A 12 40.90 -0.69 -21.68
CA SER A 12 40.61 -1.08 -23.07
C SER A 12 39.66 -2.28 -23.08
N CYS A 13 38.35 -2.04 -22.97
CA CYS A 13 37.33 -2.94 -23.44
C CYS A 13 36.23 -2.09 -24.10
N PRO A 14 35.87 -2.37 -25.36
CA PRO A 14 34.89 -1.56 -26.07
C PRO A 14 33.47 -1.81 -25.56
N ALA A 15 32.66 -0.77 -25.58
CA ALA A 15 31.30 -0.63 -25.03
C ALA A 15 30.22 -1.52 -25.69
N HIS A 16 30.55 -2.57 -26.40
CA HIS A 16 29.60 -3.43 -27.10
C HIS A 16 29.39 -4.85 -26.52
N ALA A 17 29.96 -5.16 -25.38
CA ALA A 17 29.86 -6.50 -24.78
C ALA A 17 28.75 -6.66 -23.70
N PHE A 18 28.02 -5.60 -23.32
CA PHE A 18 27.03 -5.65 -22.24
C PHE A 18 25.56 -5.79 -22.67
N THR A 19 25.27 -5.80 -23.96
CA THR A 19 23.87 -5.85 -24.45
C THR A 19 23.33 -7.26 -24.76
N ASN A 20 24.09 -8.33 -24.59
CA ASN A 20 23.66 -9.69 -25.00
C ASN A 20 23.57 -10.73 -23.88
N LEU A 21 23.57 -10.34 -22.60
CA LEU A 21 23.46 -11.27 -21.48
C LEU A 21 22.04 -11.48 -20.93
N PHE A 22 21.04 -10.77 -21.45
CA PHE A 22 19.65 -10.86 -20.95
C PHE A 22 18.63 -11.38 -21.99
N SER A 23 19.05 -11.95 -23.11
CA SER A 23 18.14 -12.38 -24.19
C SER A 23 18.06 -13.90 -24.41
N SER A 24 18.36 -14.75 -23.42
CA SER A 24 18.15 -16.20 -23.57
C SER A 24 17.04 -16.71 -22.62
N PRO A 25 16.08 -17.52 -23.14
CA PRO A 25 15.03 -18.13 -22.32
C PRO A 25 15.56 -19.03 -21.17
N ARG A 26 16.84 -19.42 -21.19
CA ARG A 26 17.48 -20.21 -20.14
C ARG A 26 17.87 -19.39 -18.91
N ALA A 27 18.06 -18.09 -19.04
CA ALA A 27 18.37 -17.22 -17.89
C ALA A 27 17.12 -16.96 -17.02
N SER A 28 15.93 -16.85 -17.63
CA SER A 28 14.66 -16.70 -16.90
C SER A 28 14.27 -17.97 -16.13
N VAL A 29 14.57 -19.16 -16.69
CA VAL A 29 14.32 -20.44 -16.00
C VAL A 29 15.27 -20.65 -14.82
N ALA A 30 16.51 -20.18 -14.90
CA ALA A 30 17.47 -20.27 -13.79
C ALA A 30 17.19 -19.26 -12.65
N LEU A 31 16.62 -18.07 -12.98
CA LEU A 31 16.12 -17.14 -11.97
C LEU A 31 14.86 -17.68 -11.28
N ASN A 32 13.91 -18.23 -12.04
CA ASN A 32 12.71 -18.87 -11.49
C ASN A 32 13.03 -20.09 -10.61
N ALA A 33 14.04 -20.89 -10.98
CA ALA A 33 14.49 -22.02 -10.15
C ALA A 33 15.13 -21.58 -8.83
N LYS A 34 15.85 -20.43 -8.80
CA LYS A 34 16.38 -19.84 -7.56
C LYS A 34 15.29 -19.15 -6.73
N GLN A 35 14.28 -18.54 -7.36
CA GLN A 35 13.13 -17.93 -6.68
C GLN A 35 12.19 -18.97 -6.07
N ASN A 36 11.96 -20.10 -6.77
CA ASN A 36 11.24 -21.24 -6.20
C ASN A 36 12.01 -21.96 -5.06
N ALA A 37 13.35 -21.84 -5.02
CA ALA A 37 14.14 -22.26 -3.87
C ALA A 37 13.96 -21.32 -2.68
N PHE A 38 13.76 -20.01 -2.91
CA PHE A 38 13.55 -19.02 -1.86
C PHE A 38 12.21 -19.24 -1.10
N SER A 39 11.14 -19.58 -1.81
CA SER A 39 9.85 -19.92 -1.17
C SER A 39 9.86 -21.28 -0.46
N ARG A 40 10.68 -22.23 -0.93
CA ARG A 40 10.85 -23.55 -0.29
C ARG A 40 11.83 -23.55 0.88
N ASP A 41 12.82 -22.65 0.90
CA ASP A 41 13.82 -22.53 1.98
C ASP A 41 13.39 -21.60 3.13
N LEU A 42 12.28 -20.88 3.00
CA LEU A 42 11.64 -20.17 4.13
C LEU A 42 11.06 -21.14 5.18
N ARG A 43 11.08 -22.45 4.95
CA ARG A 43 10.82 -23.43 6.01
C ARG A 43 11.94 -23.36 7.02
N PHE A 44 11.61 -23.00 8.23
CA PHE A 44 12.51 -22.90 9.37
C PHE A 44 13.37 -24.17 9.54
N LYS A 45 14.56 -24.21 8.94
CA LYS A 45 15.56 -25.24 9.19
C LYS A 45 16.67 -24.65 10.06
N GLY A 46 16.59 -24.98 11.34
CA GLY A 46 17.67 -24.83 12.32
C GLY A 46 17.97 -23.38 12.70
N ALA A 47 17.34 -22.88 13.75
CA ALA A 47 17.61 -21.58 14.31
C ALA A 47 17.29 -21.50 15.79
N VAL A 48 17.83 -20.51 16.44
CA VAL A 48 17.54 -20.14 17.81
C VAL A 48 16.02 -19.97 17.93
N ALA A 49 15.38 -20.93 18.61
CA ALA A 49 13.95 -20.88 18.84
C ALA A 49 13.60 -19.60 19.60
N PHE A 50 12.52 -18.90 19.20
CA PHE A 50 11.77 -18.10 20.15
C PHE A 50 11.22 -19.06 21.21
N ARG A 51 12.06 -19.52 22.13
CA ARG A 51 11.57 -20.25 23.29
C ARG A 51 11.01 -19.22 24.24
N PRO A 52 9.69 -19.24 24.50
CA PRO A 52 9.14 -18.39 25.54
C PRO A 52 9.87 -18.75 26.85
N VAL A 53 10.40 -17.76 27.52
CA VAL A 53 10.55 -17.83 28.96
C VAL A 53 9.15 -18.22 29.45
N GLN A 54 9.02 -19.35 30.12
CA GLN A 54 7.77 -20.01 30.56
C GLN A 54 6.61 -19.05 30.80
N GLU A 55 5.93 -18.59 29.77
CA GLU A 55 4.63 -17.95 29.86
C GLU A 55 3.53 -19.00 29.65
N THR A 56 3.46 -19.94 30.59
CA THR A 56 2.39 -20.95 30.65
C THR A 56 1.00 -20.36 30.95
N SER A 57 0.90 -19.04 31.13
CA SER A 57 -0.34 -18.38 31.56
C SER A 57 -1.23 -17.84 30.44
N TYR A 58 -0.84 -17.92 29.16
CA TYR A 58 -1.66 -17.41 28.06
C TYR A 58 -2.51 -18.45 27.35
N PHE A 59 -2.27 -19.72 27.59
CA PHE A 59 -3.22 -20.79 27.31
C PHE A 59 -3.94 -21.10 28.63
N GLU A 60 -4.90 -20.29 29.01
CA GLU A 60 -5.76 -20.58 30.15
C GLU A 60 -6.48 -21.91 29.92
N GLY A 61 -5.83 -23.01 30.30
CA GLY A 61 -6.50 -24.26 30.66
C GLY A 61 -6.87 -25.24 29.55
N SER A 62 -6.54 -25.02 28.27
CA SER A 62 -6.83 -25.99 27.21
C SER A 62 -5.56 -26.43 26.47
N GLU A 63 -5.27 -27.73 26.46
CA GLU A 63 -4.26 -28.31 25.57
C GLU A 63 -4.58 -27.99 24.11
N LEU A 64 -3.54 -27.63 23.33
CA LEU A 64 -3.68 -27.43 21.90
C LEU A 64 -4.06 -28.75 21.23
N SER A 65 -5.06 -28.71 20.36
CA SER A 65 -5.52 -29.89 19.63
C SER A 65 -4.41 -30.47 18.74
N SER A 66 -4.39 -31.78 18.63
CA SER A 66 -3.58 -32.49 17.63
C SER A 66 -4.11 -32.33 16.20
N ASP A 67 -5.40 -32.02 16.05
CA ASP A 67 -5.99 -31.67 14.76
C ASP A 67 -5.51 -30.28 14.31
N LYS A 68 -4.90 -30.23 13.12
CA LYS A 68 -4.30 -29.00 12.61
C LYS A 68 -5.30 -27.86 12.40
N LYS A 69 -6.54 -28.15 11.98
CA LYS A 69 -7.56 -27.12 11.76
C LYS A 69 -8.05 -26.54 13.08
N VAL A 70 -8.32 -27.41 14.05
CA VAL A 70 -8.75 -26.99 15.40
C VAL A 70 -7.63 -26.20 16.07
N ARG A 71 -6.38 -26.67 15.96
CA ARG A 71 -5.20 -25.96 16.49
C ARG A 71 -5.00 -24.58 15.85
N ALA A 72 -5.14 -24.48 14.51
CA ALA A 72 -5.09 -23.20 13.81
C ALA A 72 -6.10 -22.21 14.39
N GLN A 73 -7.37 -22.64 14.55
CA GLN A 73 -8.42 -21.81 15.11
C GLN A 73 -8.14 -21.39 16.56
N GLN A 74 -7.68 -22.30 17.41
CA GLN A 74 -7.30 -22.00 18.80
C GLN A 74 -6.21 -20.92 18.87
N LEU A 75 -5.19 -21.00 18.02
CA LEU A 75 -4.09 -20.04 17.99
C LEU A 75 -4.50 -18.69 17.41
N VAL A 76 -5.38 -18.67 16.39
CA VAL A 76 -6.00 -17.44 15.87
C VAL A 76 -6.82 -16.74 16.95
N GLU A 77 -7.71 -17.48 17.64
CA GLU A 77 -8.51 -16.93 18.73
C GLU A 77 -7.64 -16.39 19.87
N ALA A 78 -6.58 -17.11 20.23
CA ALA A 78 -5.62 -16.67 21.24
C ALA A 78 -4.93 -15.35 20.85
N ALA A 79 -4.47 -15.22 19.60
CA ALA A 79 -3.85 -13.99 19.10
C ALA A 79 -4.83 -12.80 19.13
N VAL A 80 -6.06 -13.01 18.66
CA VAL A 80 -7.11 -11.97 18.67
C VAL A 80 -7.48 -11.58 20.11
N ASN A 81 -7.54 -12.53 21.05
CA ASN A 81 -7.83 -12.26 22.44
C ASN A 81 -6.72 -11.45 23.13
N VAL A 82 -5.45 -11.65 22.76
CA VAL A 82 -4.35 -10.78 23.20
C VAL A 82 -4.60 -9.33 22.79
N ALA A 83 -4.93 -9.09 21.53
CA ALA A 83 -5.24 -7.74 21.04
C ALA A 83 -6.48 -7.16 21.73
N LYS A 84 -7.57 -7.91 21.86
CA LYS A 84 -8.80 -7.47 22.55
C LYS A 84 -8.57 -7.11 24.01
N LYS A 85 -7.73 -7.86 24.73
CA LYS A 85 -7.43 -7.61 26.14
C LYS A 85 -6.66 -6.31 26.36
N ARG A 86 -5.75 -5.97 25.43
CA ARG A 86 -4.91 -4.76 25.51
C ARG A 86 -5.58 -3.52 24.91
N ASP A 87 -6.23 -3.69 23.78
CA ASP A 87 -6.67 -2.62 22.88
C ASP A 87 -8.18 -2.69 22.59
N GLY A 88 -8.99 -3.13 23.57
CA GLY A 88 -10.42 -3.44 23.39
C GLY A 88 -11.30 -2.29 22.89
N ASP A 89 -10.86 -1.05 23.03
CA ASP A 89 -11.48 0.16 22.50
C ASP A 89 -11.09 0.47 21.03
N GLN A 90 -10.04 -0.18 20.52
CA GLN A 90 -9.48 0.06 19.18
C GLN A 90 -10.09 -0.92 18.15
N LYS A 91 -11.32 -0.66 17.76
CA LYS A 91 -12.12 -1.58 16.93
C LYS A 91 -11.54 -1.86 15.55
N LEU A 92 -10.99 -0.83 14.89
CA LEU A 92 -10.37 -0.98 13.56
C LEU A 92 -9.10 -1.82 13.63
N PHE A 93 -8.29 -1.60 14.64
CA PHE A 93 -7.09 -2.39 14.87
C PHE A 93 -7.42 -3.86 15.13
N ILE A 94 -8.39 -4.15 16.02
CA ILE A 94 -8.82 -5.52 16.32
C ILE A 94 -9.40 -6.22 15.08
N GLN A 95 -10.20 -5.52 14.28
CA GLN A 95 -10.73 -6.05 13.03
C GLN A 95 -9.60 -6.49 12.09
N THR A 96 -8.59 -5.64 11.90
CA THR A 96 -7.45 -5.92 11.04
C THR A 96 -6.58 -7.07 11.57
N VAL A 97 -6.33 -7.09 12.89
CA VAL A 97 -5.63 -8.21 13.54
C VAL A 97 -6.37 -9.51 13.31
N THR A 98 -7.70 -9.50 13.43
CA THR A 98 -8.54 -10.69 13.22
C THR A 98 -8.42 -11.20 11.77
N GLU A 99 -8.51 -10.31 10.79
CA GLU A 99 -8.38 -10.64 9.37
C GLU A 99 -7.01 -11.29 9.07
N VAL A 100 -5.93 -10.63 9.52
CA VAL A 100 -4.56 -11.13 9.28
C VAL A 100 -4.34 -12.45 10.02
N ALA A 101 -4.70 -12.55 11.31
CA ALA A 101 -4.53 -13.78 12.08
C ALA A 101 -5.26 -14.97 11.44
N THR A 102 -6.47 -14.75 10.90
CA THR A 102 -7.24 -15.78 10.21
C THR A 102 -6.48 -16.31 8.99
N SER A 103 -5.91 -15.42 8.18
CA SER A 103 -5.08 -15.82 7.03
C SER A 103 -3.82 -16.60 7.44
N LEU A 104 -3.26 -16.33 8.63
CA LEU A 104 -2.06 -16.99 9.14
C LEU A 104 -2.35 -18.30 9.90
N GLY A 105 -3.60 -18.68 10.09
CA GLY A 105 -3.98 -19.90 10.79
C GLY A 105 -3.24 -21.16 10.35
N PRO A 106 -3.11 -21.46 9.04
CA PRO A 106 -2.32 -22.59 8.56
C PRO A 106 -0.85 -22.57 9.02
N LEU A 107 -0.22 -21.40 9.04
CA LEU A 107 1.16 -21.24 9.53
C LEU A 107 1.28 -21.52 11.02
N PHE A 108 0.34 -21.01 11.82
CA PHE A 108 0.33 -21.23 13.26
C PHE A 108 0.19 -22.73 13.60
N ALA A 109 -0.58 -23.48 12.78
CA ALA A 109 -0.74 -24.91 12.95
C ALA A 109 0.52 -25.71 12.57
N GLU A 110 1.40 -25.16 11.71
CA GLU A 110 2.68 -25.80 11.37
C GLU A 110 3.70 -25.71 12.50
N THR A 111 3.84 -24.51 13.07
CA THR A 111 4.73 -24.25 14.19
C THR A 111 4.27 -23.07 15.04
N GLU A 112 4.40 -23.23 16.37
CA GLU A 112 4.08 -22.16 17.33
C GLU A 112 5.01 -20.94 17.19
N GLU A 113 6.18 -21.09 16.57
CA GLU A 113 7.09 -19.97 16.34
C GLU A 113 6.45 -18.85 15.55
N TYR A 114 5.61 -19.18 14.55
CA TYR A 114 4.85 -18.19 13.79
C TYR A 114 3.80 -17.47 14.65
N TYR A 115 3.13 -18.20 15.54
CA TYR A 115 2.19 -17.58 16.48
C TYR A 115 2.91 -16.58 17.40
N PHE A 116 4.07 -16.94 17.96
CA PHE A 116 4.85 -16.04 18.82
C PHE A 116 5.39 -14.84 18.06
N ALA A 117 5.88 -15.01 16.84
CA ALA A 117 6.29 -13.90 15.97
C ALA A 117 5.13 -12.95 15.70
N PHE A 118 3.93 -13.48 15.41
CA PHE A 118 2.75 -12.66 15.19
C PHE A 118 2.32 -11.92 16.47
N LYS A 119 2.31 -12.60 17.61
CA LYS A 119 2.01 -12.00 18.91
C LYS A 119 2.97 -10.84 19.24
N HIS A 120 4.25 -10.99 18.91
CA HIS A 120 5.24 -9.91 19.03
C HIS A 120 4.86 -8.71 18.15
N MET A 121 4.44 -8.95 16.91
CA MET A 121 4.03 -7.91 15.96
C MET A 121 2.70 -7.22 16.30
N LEU A 122 1.94 -7.67 17.31
CA LEU A 122 0.71 -6.99 17.72
C LEU A 122 0.98 -5.69 18.50
N GLU A 123 2.21 -5.48 18.96
CA GLU A 123 2.60 -4.25 19.65
C GLU A 123 3.54 -3.43 18.76
N PRO A 124 3.25 -2.14 18.50
CA PRO A 124 4.18 -1.28 17.79
C PRO A 124 5.44 -1.02 18.62
N GLU A 125 6.59 -0.90 17.95
CA GLU A 125 7.85 -0.56 18.62
C GLU A 125 7.76 0.78 19.36
N GLN A 126 7.09 1.80 18.75
CA GLN A 126 6.88 3.10 19.39
C GLN A 126 5.56 3.74 18.90
N LEU A 127 4.88 4.43 19.79
CA LEU A 127 3.72 5.27 19.49
C LEU A 127 3.91 6.63 20.14
N HIS A 128 3.99 7.67 19.31
CA HIS A 128 4.14 9.06 19.72
C HIS A 128 2.83 9.81 19.55
N GLN A 129 2.33 10.42 20.62
CA GLN A 129 1.24 11.37 20.61
C GLN A 129 1.73 12.71 21.12
N PHE A 130 1.46 13.77 20.36
CA PHE A 130 1.94 15.12 20.70
C PHE A 130 0.88 16.17 20.40
N ARG A 131 1.02 17.31 21.09
CA ARG A 131 0.17 18.48 20.91
C ARG A 131 0.69 19.34 19.77
N VAL A 132 -0.21 19.78 18.86
CA VAL A 132 0.09 20.65 17.73
C VAL A 132 -0.68 21.98 17.90
N PRO A 133 -0.09 23.00 18.53
CA PRO A 133 -0.69 24.33 18.64
C PRO A 133 -0.41 25.15 17.37
N TRP A 134 -1.43 25.84 16.85
CA TRP A 134 -1.27 26.73 15.68
C TRP A 134 -2.26 27.89 15.78
N VAL A 135 -2.06 28.94 14.95
CA VAL A 135 -2.91 30.14 14.97
C VAL A 135 -3.71 30.21 13.69
N ASP A 136 -5.06 30.38 13.82
CA ASP A 136 -5.95 30.57 12.68
C ASP A 136 -5.84 32.00 12.11
N ASP A 137 -6.51 32.26 10.99
CA ASP A 137 -6.47 33.57 10.33
C ASP A 137 -7.13 34.68 11.16
N ALA A 138 -7.96 34.32 12.15
CA ALA A 138 -8.54 35.27 13.10
C ALA A 138 -7.63 35.55 14.32
N GLY A 139 -6.39 35.03 14.33
CA GLY A 139 -5.45 35.20 15.42
C GLY A 139 -5.69 34.34 16.64
N ARG A 140 -6.60 33.36 16.56
CA ARG A 140 -6.95 32.48 17.69
C ARG A 140 -6.06 31.25 17.73
N THR A 141 -5.57 30.89 18.90
CA THR A 141 -4.83 29.65 19.11
C THR A 141 -5.76 28.45 18.99
N ARG A 142 -5.36 27.50 18.15
CA ARG A 142 -5.98 26.19 17.96
C ARG A 142 -5.03 25.09 18.42
N VAL A 143 -5.58 23.96 18.83
CA VAL A 143 -4.78 22.82 19.28
C VAL A 143 -5.37 21.55 18.66
N GLN A 144 -4.55 20.80 17.95
CA GLN A 144 -4.84 19.45 17.46
C GLN A 144 -3.92 18.43 18.11
N ARG A 145 -4.28 17.17 17.97
CA ARG A 145 -3.42 16.03 18.35
C ARG A 145 -2.66 15.55 17.12
N GLY A 146 -1.36 15.37 17.27
CA GLY A 146 -0.51 14.70 16.29
C GLY A 146 -0.16 13.30 16.78
N PHE A 147 0.00 12.39 15.83
CA PHE A 147 0.32 10.98 16.07
C PHE A 147 1.39 10.49 15.11
N ARG A 148 2.29 9.63 15.59
CA ARG A 148 3.16 8.80 14.77
C ARG A 148 3.33 7.44 15.42
N VAL A 149 2.93 6.38 14.74
CA VAL A 149 3.26 5.01 15.11
C VAL A 149 4.45 4.55 14.26
N GLN A 150 5.48 4.10 14.94
CA GLN A 150 6.64 3.42 14.41
C GLN A 150 6.41 1.94 14.72
N PHE A 151 5.82 1.22 13.74
CA PHE A 151 5.21 -0.07 14.04
C PHE A 151 6.22 -1.19 14.05
N SER A 152 7.05 -1.31 13.02
CA SER A 152 8.12 -2.30 12.93
C SER A 152 9.27 -1.79 12.04
N SER A 153 10.48 -1.91 12.53
CA SER A 153 11.72 -1.59 11.81
C SER A 153 12.46 -2.85 11.30
N ALA A 154 11.89 -4.02 11.48
CA ALA A 154 12.54 -5.29 11.16
C ALA A 154 13.11 -5.39 9.73
N LEU A 155 12.47 -4.73 8.75
CA LEU A 155 12.89 -4.72 7.35
C LEU A 155 13.62 -3.45 6.92
N GLY A 156 13.69 -2.42 7.75
CA GLY A 156 14.30 -1.13 7.43
C GLY A 156 13.62 0.05 8.12
N PRO A 157 13.93 1.29 7.72
CA PRO A 157 13.34 2.49 8.31
C PRO A 157 11.82 2.45 8.28
N TYR A 158 11.17 2.96 9.35
CA TYR A 158 9.71 3.07 9.36
C TYR A 158 9.23 3.90 8.18
N LYS A 159 8.24 3.41 7.47
CA LYS A 159 7.71 4.06 6.26
C LYS A 159 6.20 4.02 6.23
N GLY A 160 5.58 5.17 6.01
CA GLY A 160 4.13 5.28 5.83
C GLY A 160 3.63 6.72 5.87
N GLY A 161 2.39 6.92 5.41
CA GLY A 161 1.79 8.23 5.20
C GLY A 161 1.42 8.97 6.48
N LEU A 162 1.21 10.29 6.32
CA LEU A 162 0.56 11.17 7.29
C LEU A 162 -0.86 11.46 6.81
N ARG A 163 -1.86 11.28 7.66
CA ARG A 163 -3.27 11.57 7.36
C ARG A 163 -3.75 12.78 8.15
N TYR A 164 -4.35 13.76 7.47
CA TYR A 164 -5.03 14.89 8.13
C TYR A 164 -6.53 14.76 7.89
N HIS A 165 -7.24 14.32 8.94
CA HIS A 165 -8.69 14.12 8.90
C HIS A 165 -9.26 14.10 10.33
N PRO A 166 -10.46 14.64 10.58
CA PRO A 166 -11.07 14.66 11.91
C PRO A 166 -11.20 13.29 12.60
N SER A 167 -11.29 12.21 11.83
CA SER A 167 -11.38 10.84 12.39
C SER A 167 -10.06 10.24 12.85
N VAL A 168 -8.93 10.96 12.70
CA VAL A 168 -7.62 10.43 13.07
C VAL A 168 -7.47 10.38 14.58
N GLY A 169 -7.20 9.19 15.08
CA GLY A 169 -6.92 8.88 16.49
C GLY A 169 -5.98 7.68 16.58
N VAL A 170 -5.71 7.22 17.79
CA VAL A 170 -4.77 6.11 18.05
C VAL A 170 -5.21 4.84 17.30
N ASP A 171 -6.49 4.46 17.36
CA ASP A 171 -7.04 3.30 16.67
C ASP A 171 -6.75 3.35 15.15
N THR A 172 -7.10 4.48 14.52
CA THR A 172 -6.87 4.68 13.08
C THR A 172 -5.39 4.57 12.70
N ILE A 173 -4.51 5.19 13.49
CA ILE A 173 -3.06 5.21 13.18
C ILE A 173 -2.42 3.86 13.45
N LYS A 174 -2.82 3.17 14.52
CA LYS A 174 -2.32 1.84 14.88
C LYS A 174 -2.73 0.79 13.84
N PHE A 175 -4.02 0.78 13.45
CA PHE A 175 -4.53 -0.07 12.38
C PHE A 175 -3.76 0.12 11.07
N LEU A 176 -3.67 1.39 10.61
CA LEU A 176 -2.99 1.70 9.35
C LEU A 176 -1.47 1.40 9.40
N GLY A 177 -0.85 1.56 10.58
CA GLY A 177 0.56 1.24 10.79
C GLY A 177 0.82 -0.26 10.72
N PHE A 178 -0.04 -1.06 11.33
CA PHE A 178 0.02 -2.52 11.27
C PHE A 178 -0.10 -3.03 9.84
N GLU A 179 -1.10 -2.59 9.09
CA GLU A 179 -1.23 -2.95 7.67
C GLU A 179 -0.04 -2.52 6.82
N GLN A 180 0.55 -1.36 7.16
CA GLN A 180 1.69 -0.84 6.42
C GLN A 180 2.93 -1.73 6.53
N VAL A 181 3.10 -2.48 7.65
CA VAL A 181 4.19 -3.46 7.80
C VAL A 181 4.10 -4.52 6.70
N PHE A 182 2.94 -5.13 6.52
CA PHE A 182 2.72 -6.18 5.51
C PHE A 182 2.84 -5.64 4.09
N LYS A 183 2.23 -4.48 3.82
CA LYS A 183 2.31 -3.82 2.51
C LYS A 183 3.75 -3.53 2.11
N ASN A 184 4.55 -2.98 3.01
CA ASN A 184 5.94 -2.64 2.75
C ASN A 184 6.80 -3.89 2.55
N ALA A 185 6.54 -4.95 3.30
CA ALA A 185 7.23 -6.24 3.17
C ALA A 185 7.09 -6.82 1.75
N LEU A 186 5.93 -6.65 1.10
CA LEU A 186 5.70 -7.14 -0.26
C LEU A 186 6.51 -6.40 -1.33
N THR A 187 6.93 -5.15 -1.09
CA THR A 187 7.57 -4.31 -2.11
C THR A 187 9.00 -4.74 -2.50
N THR A 188 9.57 -5.74 -1.87
CA THR A 188 10.98 -6.15 -2.01
C THR A 188 12.02 -5.10 -1.56
N LEU A 189 11.57 -3.93 -1.15
CA LEU A 189 12.43 -2.84 -0.67
C LEU A 189 12.66 -2.96 0.85
N ASN A 190 13.77 -2.40 1.33
CA ASN A 190 14.12 -2.40 2.75
C ASN A 190 13.33 -1.30 3.49
N LEU A 191 12.06 -1.55 3.76
CA LEU A 191 11.13 -0.62 4.38
C LEU A 191 10.42 -1.27 5.56
N GLY A 192 10.52 -0.66 6.72
CA GLY A 192 9.69 -0.97 7.88
C GLY A 192 8.28 -0.39 7.75
N GLY A 193 7.45 -0.54 8.78
CA GLY A 193 6.08 -0.05 8.81
C GLY A 193 5.89 1.09 9.79
N GLY A 194 5.20 2.14 9.37
CA GLY A 194 4.80 3.26 10.22
C GLY A 194 3.62 4.03 9.65
N LYS A 195 2.97 4.80 10.49
CA LYS A 195 1.84 5.67 10.10
C LYS A 195 1.74 6.86 11.03
N GLY A 196 1.19 7.96 10.53
CA GLY A 196 0.98 9.13 11.37
C GLY A 196 -0.16 10.01 10.87
N GLY A 197 -0.36 11.12 11.55
CA GLY A 197 -1.38 12.09 11.16
C GLY A 197 -1.88 12.95 12.30
N SER A 198 -2.98 13.62 12.04
CA SER A 198 -3.65 14.52 13.00
C SER A 198 -5.15 14.56 12.76
N ASP A 199 -5.90 14.89 13.81
CA ASP A 199 -7.33 15.20 13.74
C ASP A 199 -7.62 16.59 13.12
N PHE A 200 -6.63 17.20 12.49
CA PHE A 200 -6.76 18.43 11.72
C PHE A 200 -7.54 18.20 10.42
N ASP A 201 -8.53 19.04 10.15
CA ASP A 201 -9.25 19.06 8.88
C ASP A 201 -8.71 20.18 7.96
N PRO A 202 -8.02 19.86 6.86
CA PRO A 202 -7.53 20.87 5.92
C PRO A 202 -8.64 21.48 5.05
N LYS A 203 -9.85 20.86 5.01
CA LYS A 203 -10.95 21.39 4.21
C LYS A 203 -11.41 22.75 4.74
N GLY A 204 -11.55 23.71 3.84
CA GLY A 204 -11.99 25.06 4.18
C GLY A 204 -10.95 25.94 4.88
N LYS A 205 -9.72 25.44 5.09
CA LYS A 205 -8.61 26.24 5.63
C LYS A 205 -7.91 27.04 4.54
N SER A 206 -7.39 28.20 4.92
CA SER A 206 -6.53 28.99 4.02
C SER A 206 -5.16 28.32 3.83
N GLU A 207 -4.46 28.70 2.77
CA GLU A 207 -3.07 28.27 2.53
C GLU A 207 -2.15 28.62 3.72
N ALA A 208 -2.33 29.80 4.29
CA ALA A 208 -1.56 30.26 5.44
C ALA A 208 -1.86 29.45 6.71
N GLU A 209 -3.11 29.08 6.94
CA GLU A 209 -3.50 28.20 8.06
C GLU A 209 -2.88 26.82 7.92
N ILE A 210 -2.97 26.21 6.73
CA ILE A 210 -2.37 24.89 6.44
C ILE A 210 -0.85 24.93 6.62
N MET A 211 -0.19 25.97 6.13
CA MET A 211 1.26 26.14 6.30
C MET A 211 1.65 26.23 7.79
N ARG A 212 0.96 27.08 8.57
CA ARG A 212 1.24 27.22 10.01
C ARG A 212 1.01 25.91 10.76
N PHE A 213 -0.09 25.19 10.43
CA PHE A 213 -0.34 23.87 11.00
C PHE A 213 0.77 22.87 10.67
N CYS A 214 1.16 22.74 9.39
CA CYS A 214 2.23 21.84 8.97
C CYS A 214 3.57 22.15 9.65
N GLN A 215 3.90 23.43 9.81
CA GLN A 215 5.12 23.86 10.49
C GLN A 215 5.11 23.47 11.97
N SER A 216 3.99 23.68 12.67
CA SER A 216 3.84 23.27 14.06
C SER A 216 3.85 21.74 14.21
N PHE A 217 3.16 21.02 13.34
CA PHE A 217 3.16 19.56 13.31
C PHE A 217 4.57 18.99 13.12
N MET A 218 5.32 19.53 12.15
CA MET A 218 6.69 19.09 11.89
C MET A 218 7.63 19.42 13.06
N THR A 219 7.46 20.56 13.71
CA THR A 219 8.28 20.91 14.90
C THR A 219 8.14 19.87 16.02
N ALA A 220 6.94 19.32 16.20
CA ALA A 220 6.72 18.26 17.19
C ALA A 220 7.14 16.87 16.71
N LEU A 221 7.10 16.60 15.40
CA LEU A 221 7.42 15.31 14.82
C LEU A 221 8.93 15.11 14.56
N GLU A 222 9.66 16.19 14.28
CA GLU A 222 11.05 16.16 13.83
C GLU A 222 11.98 15.27 14.67
N PRO A 223 11.92 15.27 16.03
CA PRO A 223 12.83 14.44 16.85
C PRO A 223 12.72 12.93 16.63
N TYR A 224 11.63 12.50 16.03
CA TYR A 224 11.30 11.06 15.85
C TYR A 224 11.56 10.55 14.44
N ILE A 225 11.84 11.43 13.46
CA ILE A 225 11.98 11.06 12.04
C ILE A 225 13.40 11.31 11.53
N GLY A 226 13.70 10.79 10.35
CA GLY A 226 14.99 10.97 9.68
C GLY A 226 15.16 9.98 8.54
N PRO A 227 16.09 10.21 7.60
CA PRO A 227 16.22 9.43 6.37
C PRO A 227 16.49 7.94 6.61
N ASN A 228 17.17 7.59 7.71
CA ASN A 228 17.52 6.22 8.07
C ASN A 228 16.73 5.67 9.28
N ARG A 229 15.77 6.43 9.79
CA ARG A 229 14.96 6.06 10.95
C ARG A 229 13.49 5.93 10.60
N ASP A 230 12.90 7.01 10.11
CA ASP A 230 11.48 7.08 9.83
C ASP A 230 11.20 8.12 8.72
N VAL A 231 10.61 7.70 7.62
CA VAL A 231 10.36 8.53 6.44
C VAL A 231 8.87 8.61 6.15
N PRO A 232 8.19 9.65 6.67
CA PRO A 232 6.77 9.87 6.38
C PRO A 232 6.52 10.22 4.91
N ALA A 233 5.25 10.06 4.48
CA ALA A 233 4.76 10.38 3.14
C ALA A 233 3.39 11.06 3.21
N GLY A 234 2.81 11.40 2.06
CA GLY A 234 1.42 11.84 1.97
C GLY A 234 0.40 10.70 2.13
N ASP A 235 -0.79 11.06 2.56
CA ASP A 235 -2.00 10.24 2.66
C ASP A 235 -3.23 11.17 2.57
N ILE A 236 -4.42 10.74 2.97
CA ILE A 236 -5.63 11.59 2.97
C ILE A 236 -5.36 12.94 3.68
N GLY A 237 -5.64 14.03 2.99
CA GLY A 237 -5.43 15.40 3.50
C GLY A 237 -3.98 15.89 3.52
N VAL A 238 -3.04 15.09 3.02
CA VAL A 238 -1.61 15.44 2.91
C VAL A 238 -1.12 15.13 1.50
N GLY A 239 -1.07 16.13 0.66
CA GLY A 239 -0.53 16.08 -0.70
C GLY A 239 0.84 16.75 -0.83
N GLY A 240 1.27 17.01 -2.06
CA GLY A 240 2.56 17.66 -2.35
C GLY A 240 2.73 19.03 -1.68
N ARG A 241 1.63 19.79 -1.53
CA ARG A 241 1.62 21.07 -0.83
C ARG A 241 2.01 20.92 0.66
N GLU A 242 1.32 20.04 1.37
CA GLU A 242 1.58 19.77 2.79
C GLU A 242 2.99 19.19 2.97
N ILE A 243 3.40 18.28 2.10
CA ILE A 243 4.79 17.73 2.10
C ILE A 243 5.80 18.86 1.92
N GLY A 244 5.52 19.83 1.05
CA GLY A 244 6.39 21.02 0.89
C GLY A 244 6.53 21.82 2.18
N TYR A 245 5.43 22.14 2.85
CA TYR A 245 5.44 22.89 4.11
C TYR A 245 6.11 22.12 5.25
N LEU A 246 5.88 20.82 5.33
CA LEU A 246 6.52 19.93 6.30
C LEU A 246 8.03 19.86 6.07
N PHE A 247 8.45 19.66 4.82
CA PHE A 247 9.87 19.58 4.47
C PHE A 247 10.61 20.91 4.68
N GLY A 248 9.98 22.03 4.32
CA GLY A 248 10.54 23.36 4.58
C GLY A 248 10.80 23.62 6.06
N GLN A 249 9.88 23.19 6.94
CA GLN A 249 10.08 23.31 8.39
C GLN A 249 11.15 22.34 8.91
N TYR A 250 11.17 21.09 8.43
CA TYR A 250 12.22 20.13 8.77
C TYR A 250 13.62 20.69 8.45
N LYS A 251 13.81 21.27 7.25
CA LYS A 251 15.06 21.94 6.88
C LYS A 251 15.44 23.06 7.84
N ARG A 252 14.48 23.87 8.26
CA ARG A 252 14.75 24.98 9.22
C ARG A 252 15.26 24.44 10.55
N LEU A 253 14.65 23.37 11.07
CA LEU A 253 15.04 22.74 12.34
C LEU A 253 16.43 22.08 12.22
N ASN A 254 16.76 21.53 11.08
CA ASN A 254 18.03 20.84 10.79
C ASN A 254 19.06 21.77 10.11
N GLN A 255 19.05 23.05 10.40
CA GLN A 255 20.06 24.03 9.94
C GLN A 255 20.23 24.07 8.40
N GLY A 256 19.17 23.85 7.66
CA GLY A 256 19.17 23.89 6.19
C GLY A 256 19.73 22.65 5.50
N ARG A 257 20.07 21.58 6.22
CA ARG A 257 20.54 20.34 5.62
C ARG A 257 19.45 19.73 4.73
N PHE A 258 19.85 19.29 3.55
CA PHE A 258 18.99 18.46 2.71
C PHE A 258 19.16 17.00 3.16
N GLU A 259 18.04 16.40 3.60
CA GLU A 259 17.97 14.99 3.95
C GLU A 259 16.78 14.35 3.24
N GLY A 260 16.90 13.07 2.89
CA GLY A 260 15.84 12.30 2.23
C GLY A 260 14.72 11.86 3.17
N VAL A 261 14.23 12.77 4.06
CA VAL A 261 13.29 12.40 5.14
C VAL A 261 11.89 12.43 4.60
N LEU A 262 11.22 12.98 3.95
CA LEU A 262 9.84 12.89 3.46
C LEU A 262 9.81 12.36 2.03
N THR A 263 8.76 11.62 1.67
CA THR A 263 8.49 11.26 0.27
C THR A 263 7.19 11.85 -0.24
N GLY A 264 7.09 12.01 -1.56
CA GLY A 264 6.03 12.77 -2.22
C GLY A 264 6.43 14.23 -2.42
N LYS A 265 7.72 14.51 -2.40
CA LYS A 265 8.29 15.82 -2.78
C LYS A 265 8.06 16.09 -4.27
N SER A 266 8.10 17.36 -4.70
CA SER A 266 8.15 17.69 -6.12
C SER A 266 9.43 17.14 -6.77
N ALA A 267 9.34 16.70 -8.01
CA ALA A 267 10.49 16.30 -8.80
C ALA A 267 11.57 17.39 -8.89
N ASP A 268 11.18 18.65 -8.79
CA ASP A 268 12.09 19.80 -8.85
C ASP A 268 13.04 19.93 -7.64
N TRP A 269 12.73 19.27 -6.52
CA TRP A 269 13.51 19.35 -5.29
C TRP A 269 13.57 18.03 -4.50
N GLY A 270 13.96 16.97 -5.17
CA GLY A 270 14.27 15.66 -4.57
C GLY A 270 13.11 14.67 -4.53
N GLY A 271 12.00 14.95 -5.22
CA GLY A 271 10.94 13.98 -5.46
C GLY A 271 11.27 13.04 -6.61
N SER A 272 10.49 11.99 -6.74
CA SER A 272 10.57 11.02 -7.85
C SER A 272 9.50 11.30 -8.90
N TYR A 273 9.84 11.18 -10.17
CA TYR A 273 8.86 11.01 -11.22
C TYR A 273 7.97 9.79 -10.94
N VAL A 274 6.80 9.75 -11.54
CA VAL A 274 5.80 8.67 -11.38
C VAL A 274 5.22 8.55 -9.96
N ARG A 275 5.59 9.41 -9.00
CA ARG A 275 5.05 9.27 -7.62
C ARG A 275 3.55 9.54 -7.53
N PRO A 276 2.98 10.57 -8.19
CA PRO A 276 1.52 10.78 -8.23
C PRO A 276 0.75 9.64 -8.90
N GLU A 277 1.33 9.07 -9.96
CA GLU A 277 0.75 8.02 -10.80
C GLU A 277 0.82 6.63 -10.14
N ALA A 278 1.82 6.43 -9.30
CA ALA A 278 2.31 5.13 -8.87
C ALA A 278 1.25 4.19 -8.28
N THR A 279 0.29 4.72 -7.53
CA THR A 279 -0.76 3.88 -6.93
C THR A 279 -1.71 3.37 -8.01
N GLY A 280 -2.18 4.24 -8.89
CA GLY A 280 -3.07 3.88 -9.99
C GLY A 280 -2.39 2.96 -11.02
N TRP A 281 -1.20 3.33 -11.48
CA TRP A 281 -0.44 2.51 -12.43
C TRP A 281 -0.09 1.15 -11.83
N GLY A 282 0.38 1.14 -10.58
CA GLY A 282 0.72 -0.09 -9.88
C GLY A 282 -0.46 -1.04 -9.75
N CYS A 283 -1.64 -0.53 -9.41
CA CYS A 283 -2.85 -1.32 -9.33
C CYS A 283 -3.19 -2.00 -10.67
N VAL A 284 -3.01 -1.28 -11.78
CA VAL A 284 -3.24 -1.83 -13.12
C VAL A 284 -2.16 -2.84 -13.52
N PHE A 285 -0.88 -2.63 -13.17
CA PHE A 285 0.17 -3.62 -13.42
C PHE A 285 -0.06 -4.92 -12.65
N PHE A 286 -0.49 -4.82 -11.39
CA PHE A 286 -0.89 -5.97 -10.59
C PHE A 286 -2.08 -6.71 -11.23
N ALA A 287 -3.12 -5.96 -11.64
CA ALA A 287 -4.31 -6.52 -12.26
C ALA A 287 -3.98 -7.22 -13.60
N GLU A 288 -3.11 -6.62 -14.43
CA GLU A 288 -2.67 -7.22 -15.71
C GLU A 288 -2.00 -8.57 -15.49
N GLU A 289 -1.11 -8.65 -14.51
CA GLU A 289 -0.40 -9.88 -14.19
C GLU A 289 -1.34 -10.94 -13.59
N ALA A 290 -2.24 -10.54 -12.67
CA ALA A 290 -3.21 -11.43 -12.05
C ALA A 290 -4.19 -12.03 -13.09
N MET A 291 -4.73 -11.20 -13.99
CA MET A 291 -5.63 -11.68 -15.05
C MET A 291 -4.90 -12.58 -16.05
N ARG A 292 -3.65 -12.27 -16.37
CA ARG A 292 -2.82 -13.10 -17.25
C ARG A 292 -2.54 -14.47 -16.66
N ASP A 293 -2.15 -14.54 -15.38
CA ASP A 293 -1.73 -15.78 -14.72
C ASP A 293 -2.93 -16.65 -14.32
N LEU A 294 -3.97 -16.07 -13.71
CA LEU A 294 -5.10 -16.82 -13.16
C LEU A 294 -6.21 -17.12 -14.19
N LYS A 295 -6.36 -16.29 -15.22
CA LYS A 295 -7.42 -16.43 -16.24
C LYS A 295 -6.90 -16.66 -17.66
N GLY A 296 -5.60 -16.49 -17.92
CA GLY A 296 -5.04 -16.52 -19.27
C GLY A 296 -5.48 -15.33 -20.13
N GLU A 297 -5.98 -14.26 -19.53
CA GLU A 297 -6.61 -13.13 -20.20
C GLU A 297 -5.73 -11.89 -20.20
N LYS A 298 -5.88 -11.07 -21.27
CA LYS A 298 -5.25 -9.74 -21.36
C LYS A 298 -6.26 -8.68 -20.98
N ILE A 299 -5.78 -7.57 -20.41
CA ILE A 299 -6.62 -6.41 -20.06
C ILE A 299 -7.13 -5.67 -21.31
N LYS A 300 -6.48 -5.80 -22.46
CA LYS A 300 -6.87 -5.14 -23.71
C LYS A 300 -8.35 -5.42 -24.04
N ASN A 301 -9.08 -4.36 -24.40
CA ASN A 301 -10.52 -4.32 -24.71
C ASN A 301 -11.45 -4.63 -23.52
N LYS A 302 -10.94 -4.85 -22.31
CA LYS A 302 -11.75 -5.06 -21.12
C LYS A 302 -12.42 -3.75 -20.69
N ARG A 303 -13.71 -3.83 -20.40
CA ARG A 303 -14.49 -2.71 -19.85
C ARG A 303 -14.25 -2.60 -18.34
N CYS A 304 -13.80 -1.44 -17.91
CA CYS A 304 -13.32 -1.23 -16.54
C CYS A 304 -14.17 -0.17 -15.82
N ALA A 305 -14.83 -0.56 -14.73
CA ALA A 305 -15.52 0.37 -13.84
C ALA A 305 -14.53 0.88 -12.77
N LEU A 306 -14.48 2.20 -12.58
CA LEU A 306 -13.65 2.85 -11.56
C LEU A 306 -14.51 3.70 -10.65
N SER A 307 -14.23 3.66 -9.35
CA SER A 307 -14.75 4.63 -8.38
C SER A 307 -13.74 5.72 -8.07
N GLY A 308 -14.23 6.83 -7.53
CA GLY A 308 -13.41 8.01 -7.29
C GLY A 308 -13.16 8.83 -8.54
N SER A 309 -12.52 9.98 -8.37
CA SER A 309 -12.05 10.89 -9.44
C SER A 309 -10.81 11.67 -8.99
N GLY A 310 -10.08 11.11 -8.03
CA GLY A 310 -8.79 11.60 -7.56
C GLY A 310 -7.63 10.92 -8.30
N ASN A 311 -6.40 11.15 -7.83
CA ASN A 311 -5.17 10.65 -8.46
C ASN A 311 -5.20 9.14 -8.74
N VAL A 312 -5.63 8.32 -7.77
CA VAL A 312 -5.62 6.86 -7.94
C VAL A 312 -6.50 6.45 -9.12
N ALA A 313 -7.75 6.93 -9.17
CA ALA A 313 -8.69 6.59 -10.23
C ALA A 313 -8.25 7.12 -11.60
N THR A 314 -7.85 8.39 -11.69
CA THR A 314 -7.47 9.01 -12.96
C THR A 314 -6.20 8.40 -13.56
N PHE A 315 -5.20 8.10 -12.71
CA PHE A 315 -3.97 7.45 -13.19
C PHE A 315 -4.16 5.95 -13.46
N ALA A 316 -5.04 5.26 -12.72
CA ALA A 316 -5.45 3.89 -13.11
C ALA A 316 -6.09 3.88 -14.50
N ALA A 317 -7.03 4.80 -14.77
CA ALA A 317 -7.65 4.93 -16.09
C ALA A 317 -6.63 5.28 -17.18
N GLN A 318 -5.68 6.16 -16.90
CA GLN A 318 -4.61 6.49 -17.85
C GLN A 318 -3.80 5.24 -18.24
N GLN A 319 -3.44 4.41 -17.25
CA GLN A 319 -2.69 3.19 -17.52
C GLN A 319 -3.54 2.12 -18.22
N LEU A 320 -4.82 2.01 -17.88
CA LEU A 320 -5.77 1.15 -18.59
C LEU A 320 -5.88 1.53 -20.06
N LEU A 321 -6.00 2.82 -20.37
CA LEU A 321 -6.01 3.33 -21.75
C LEU A 321 -4.71 3.00 -22.50
N LYS A 322 -3.54 3.15 -21.87
CA LYS A 322 -2.24 2.75 -22.47
C LYS A 322 -2.20 1.26 -22.81
N LEU A 323 -2.86 0.41 -22.04
CA LEU A 323 -2.98 -1.04 -22.29
C LEU A 323 -4.12 -1.42 -23.24
N GLY A 324 -4.88 -0.44 -23.73
CA GLY A 324 -5.99 -0.63 -24.66
C GLY A 324 -7.28 -1.16 -24.00
N ALA A 325 -7.42 -1.01 -22.68
CA ALA A 325 -8.67 -1.26 -21.96
C ALA A 325 -9.62 -0.04 -22.08
N VAL A 326 -10.85 -0.21 -21.65
CA VAL A 326 -11.93 0.76 -21.81
C VAL A 326 -12.46 1.18 -20.44
N PRO A 327 -11.90 2.22 -19.79
CA PRO A 327 -12.48 2.80 -18.59
C PRO A 327 -13.85 3.40 -18.91
N VAL A 328 -14.89 3.14 -18.07
CA VAL A 328 -16.26 3.56 -18.38
C VAL A 328 -16.88 4.45 -17.31
N THR A 329 -16.37 4.48 -16.08
CA THR A 329 -16.93 5.28 -14.99
C THR A 329 -15.89 6.04 -14.18
N PHE A 330 -16.36 7.14 -13.56
CA PHE A 330 -15.73 7.78 -12.40
C PHE A 330 -16.82 8.24 -11.43
N SER A 331 -16.51 8.30 -10.14
CA SER A 331 -17.46 8.75 -9.13
C SER A 331 -16.87 9.81 -8.19
N ASP A 332 -17.73 10.56 -7.54
CA ASP A 332 -17.43 11.37 -6.37
C ASP A 332 -18.55 11.26 -5.33
N SER A 333 -18.48 12.04 -4.25
CA SER A 333 -19.50 12.01 -3.19
C SER A 333 -20.90 12.45 -3.62
N SER A 334 -21.08 12.95 -4.84
CA SER A 334 -22.37 13.41 -5.37
C SER A 334 -22.99 12.43 -6.37
N GLY A 335 -22.21 11.52 -6.95
CA GLY A 335 -22.71 10.53 -7.91
C GLY A 335 -21.63 10.00 -8.84
N THR A 336 -22.07 9.36 -9.91
CA THR A 336 -21.23 8.67 -10.90
C THR A 336 -21.45 9.23 -12.29
N ILE A 337 -20.38 9.44 -13.05
CA ILE A 337 -20.42 9.61 -14.50
C ILE A 337 -20.17 8.27 -15.18
N TYR A 338 -20.93 8.03 -16.24
CA TYR A 338 -20.82 6.85 -17.10
C TYR A 338 -20.65 7.28 -18.55
N GLU A 339 -19.59 6.78 -19.18
CA GLU A 339 -19.32 6.92 -20.61
C GLU A 339 -19.56 5.56 -21.29
N PRO A 340 -20.67 5.32 -21.96
CA PRO A 340 -21.00 4.03 -22.55
C PRO A 340 -19.95 3.50 -23.52
N GLU A 341 -19.38 4.38 -24.37
CA GLU A 341 -18.31 4.06 -25.31
C GLU A 341 -16.91 4.09 -24.70
N GLY A 342 -16.82 4.37 -23.39
CA GLY A 342 -15.57 4.51 -22.66
C GLY A 342 -14.97 5.91 -22.72
N PHE A 343 -14.07 6.14 -21.78
CA PHE A 343 -13.21 7.32 -21.75
C PHE A 343 -12.11 7.20 -22.81
N THR A 344 -11.86 8.28 -23.54
CA THR A 344 -10.64 8.46 -24.35
C THR A 344 -9.61 9.26 -23.57
N ALA A 345 -8.38 9.38 -24.11
CA ALA A 345 -7.34 10.21 -23.51
C ALA A 345 -7.77 11.67 -23.37
N GLU A 346 -8.51 12.22 -24.36
CA GLU A 346 -9.01 13.59 -24.37
C GLU A 346 -10.11 13.78 -23.30
N LYS A 347 -11.03 12.81 -23.15
CA LYS A 347 -12.08 12.84 -22.13
C LYS A 347 -11.48 12.76 -20.73
N LEU A 348 -10.46 11.91 -20.55
CA LEU A 348 -9.72 11.80 -19.28
C LEU A 348 -8.99 13.10 -18.95
N ASP A 349 -8.32 13.73 -19.92
CA ASP A 349 -7.66 15.03 -19.73
C ASP A 349 -8.68 16.14 -19.37
N LEU A 350 -9.84 16.14 -20.01
CA LEU A 350 -10.94 17.06 -19.64
C LEU A 350 -11.38 16.84 -18.20
N LEU A 351 -11.55 15.58 -17.78
CA LEU A 351 -11.93 15.24 -16.40
C LEU A 351 -10.86 15.76 -15.41
N MET A 352 -9.59 15.50 -15.68
CA MET A 352 -8.49 15.95 -14.81
C MET A 352 -8.44 17.47 -14.71
N LYS A 353 -8.62 18.19 -15.83
CA LYS A 353 -8.70 19.66 -15.85
C LYS A 353 -9.87 20.20 -15.03
N VAL A 354 -11.05 19.59 -15.14
CA VAL A 354 -12.21 19.95 -14.32
C VAL A 354 -11.91 19.72 -12.84
N LYS A 355 -11.37 18.55 -12.48
CA LYS A 355 -11.07 18.20 -11.09
C LYS A 355 -9.93 19.00 -10.47
N ALA A 356 -9.05 19.60 -11.27
CA ALA A 356 -8.03 20.55 -10.80
C ALA A 356 -8.64 21.86 -10.27
N ILE A 357 -9.86 22.21 -10.67
CA ILE A 357 -10.57 23.39 -10.18
C ILE A 357 -11.09 23.09 -8.76
N ARG A 358 -10.69 23.93 -7.80
CA ARG A 358 -11.11 23.77 -6.40
C ARG A 358 -12.64 23.77 -6.26
N GLY A 359 -13.19 22.70 -5.70
CA GLY A 359 -14.64 22.55 -5.48
C GLY A 359 -15.43 21.99 -6.67
N ALA A 360 -14.82 21.82 -7.85
CA ALA A 360 -15.50 21.24 -9.00
C ALA A 360 -15.93 19.79 -8.75
N ARG A 361 -17.10 19.47 -9.29
CA ARG A 361 -17.77 18.17 -9.17
C ARG A 361 -17.84 17.46 -10.53
N LEU A 362 -18.24 16.19 -10.50
CA LEU A 362 -18.43 15.43 -11.74
C LEU A 362 -19.60 15.97 -12.59
N THR A 363 -20.55 16.68 -11.99
CA THR A 363 -21.59 17.44 -12.72
C THR A 363 -20.99 18.49 -13.64
N ASP A 364 -19.86 19.12 -13.27
CA ASP A 364 -19.18 20.11 -14.11
C ASP A 364 -18.49 19.45 -15.31
N TYR A 365 -18.05 18.20 -15.17
CA TYR A 365 -17.57 17.39 -16.29
C TYR A 365 -18.75 17.02 -17.22
N ALA A 366 -19.83 16.46 -16.67
CA ALA A 366 -21.00 16.03 -17.44
C ALA A 366 -21.58 17.18 -18.28
N ALA A 367 -21.59 18.41 -17.75
CA ALA A 367 -21.99 19.59 -18.50
C ALA A 367 -21.11 19.90 -19.74
N LYS A 368 -19.87 19.39 -19.76
CA LYS A 368 -18.90 19.60 -20.84
C LYS A 368 -18.73 18.37 -21.77
N SER A 369 -19.26 17.22 -21.38
CA SER A 369 -19.19 15.96 -22.13
C SER A 369 -20.60 15.44 -22.45
N PRO A 370 -21.20 15.80 -23.59
CA PRO A 370 -22.57 15.40 -23.94
C PRO A 370 -22.77 13.88 -24.09
N SER A 371 -21.69 13.12 -24.28
CA SER A 371 -21.72 11.66 -24.37
C SER A 371 -21.84 10.97 -23.01
N SER A 372 -21.55 11.69 -21.92
CA SER A 372 -21.58 11.14 -20.57
C SER A 372 -22.98 11.22 -19.96
N THR A 373 -23.34 10.21 -19.18
CA THR A 373 -24.52 10.22 -18.34
C THR A 373 -24.12 10.40 -16.89
N TYR A 374 -24.74 11.35 -16.19
CA TYR A 374 -24.54 11.56 -14.76
C TYR A 374 -25.65 10.90 -13.95
N HIS A 375 -25.29 10.04 -13.03
CA HIS A 375 -26.18 9.34 -12.11
C HIS A 375 -25.99 9.89 -10.70
N ALA A 376 -26.93 10.74 -10.26
CA ALA A 376 -26.86 11.35 -8.93
C ALA A 376 -26.97 10.29 -7.82
N SER A 377 -26.19 10.46 -6.75
CA SER A 377 -26.19 9.59 -5.56
C SER A 377 -26.03 8.09 -5.84
N SER A 378 -25.49 7.73 -7.01
CA SER A 378 -25.29 6.34 -7.42
C SER A 378 -23.82 5.96 -7.37
N ARG A 379 -23.56 4.70 -7.03
CA ARG A 379 -22.21 4.10 -7.08
C ARG A 379 -21.92 3.53 -8.47
N PRO A 380 -20.66 3.47 -8.91
CA PRO A 380 -20.29 2.95 -10.23
C PRO A 380 -20.83 1.53 -10.50
N TRP A 381 -20.82 0.70 -9.49
CA TRP A 381 -21.19 -0.70 -9.53
C TRP A 381 -22.66 -0.98 -9.86
N CYS A 382 -23.51 0.03 -9.63
CA CYS A 382 -24.96 -0.07 -9.83
C CYS A 382 -25.45 0.54 -11.17
N VAL A 383 -24.59 1.29 -11.87
CA VAL A 383 -24.99 2.04 -13.09
C VAL A 383 -24.42 1.45 -14.37
N VAL A 384 -23.64 0.39 -14.28
CA VAL A 384 -22.94 -0.22 -15.41
C VAL A 384 -23.47 -1.61 -15.74
N GLU A 385 -23.47 -1.91 -17.03
CA GLU A 385 -23.74 -3.23 -17.58
C GLU A 385 -22.49 -3.71 -18.35
N ASN A 386 -22.26 -5.02 -18.42
CA ASN A 386 -21.15 -5.62 -19.17
C ASN A 386 -19.77 -5.07 -18.73
N ILE A 387 -19.40 -5.32 -17.49
CA ILE A 387 -18.13 -4.93 -16.89
C ILE A 387 -17.25 -6.17 -16.72
N ASP A 388 -16.02 -6.09 -17.22
CA ASP A 388 -15.02 -7.14 -17.04
C ASP A 388 -14.22 -6.97 -15.74
N LEU A 389 -13.80 -5.73 -15.44
CA LEU A 389 -12.94 -5.42 -14.30
C LEU A 389 -13.45 -4.23 -13.51
N ALA A 390 -13.26 -4.25 -12.20
CA ALA A 390 -13.60 -3.15 -11.30
C ALA A 390 -12.39 -2.69 -10.49
N PHE A 391 -12.24 -1.37 -10.36
CA PHE A 391 -11.16 -0.71 -9.63
C PHE A 391 -11.74 0.25 -8.57
N PRO A 392 -11.97 -0.23 -7.34
CA PRO A 392 -12.37 0.63 -6.22
C PRO A 392 -11.22 1.57 -5.83
N CYS A 393 -11.35 2.87 -6.17
CA CYS A 393 -10.27 3.86 -6.03
C CYS A 393 -10.67 5.11 -5.21
N ALA A 394 -11.82 5.07 -4.51
CA ALA A 394 -12.33 6.24 -3.79
C ALA A 394 -12.06 6.17 -2.29
N THR A 395 -12.86 5.41 -1.54
CA THR A 395 -12.85 5.44 -0.07
C THR A 395 -13.00 4.07 0.55
N GLN A 396 -12.69 4.00 1.84
CA GLN A 396 -12.88 2.79 2.64
C GLN A 396 -14.36 2.37 2.67
N ASN A 397 -14.62 1.05 2.57
CA ASN A 397 -15.95 0.42 2.61
C ASN A 397 -16.95 1.00 1.57
N GLU A 398 -16.48 1.35 0.39
CA GLU A 398 -17.31 1.87 -0.69
C GLU A 398 -17.99 0.79 -1.54
N LEU A 399 -17.55 -0.46 -1.45
CA LEU A 399 -18.10 -1.61 -2.16
C LEU A 399 -18.64 -2.60 -1.13
N ASP A 400 -19.96 -2.67 -1.03
CA ASP A 400 -20.67 -3.57 -0.12
C ASP A 400 -21.18 -4.85 -0.82
N GLU A 401 -21.90 -5.70 -0.10
CA GLU A 401 -22.40 -6.99 -0.57
C GLU A 401 -23.39 -6.86 -1.75
N GLN A 402 -24.18 -5.77 -1.76
CA GLN A 402 -25.10 -5.48 -2.86
C GLN A 402 -24.34 -5.06 -4.12
N ASP A 403 -23.31 -4.24 -3.96
CA ASP A 403 -22.43 -3.83 -5.05
C ASP A 403 -21.67 -5.02 -5.65
N ALA A 404 -21.13 -5.91 -4.80
CA ALA A 404 -20.48 -7.14 -5.22
C ALA A 404 -21.41 -8.02 -6.06
N SER A 405 -22.65 -8.20 -5.58
CA SER A 405 -23.67 -8.96 -6.32
C SER A 405 -24.02 -8.32 -7.66
N SER A 406 -24.01 -6.97 -7.73
CA SER A 406 -24.25 -6.22 -8.97
C SER A 406 -23.11 -6.40 -9.97
N LEU A 407 -21.86 -6.35 -9.50
CA LEU A 407 -20.67 -6.60 -10.33
C LEU A 407 -20.67 -8.02 -10.92
N ILE A 408 -20.98 -9.05 -10.13
CA ILE A 408 -21.08 -10.43 -10.62
C ILE A 408 -22.15 -10.53 -11.72
N LYS A 409 -23.32 -9.92 -11.51
CA LYS A 409 -24.40 -9.90 -12.52
C LYS A 409 -23.99 -9.14 -13.80
N ALA A 410 -23.16 -8.11 -13.68
CA ALA A 410 -22.61 -7.37 -14.82
C ALA A 410 -21.52 -8.13 -15.58
N GLY A 411 -21.09 -9.32 -15.12
CA GLY A 411 -20.06 -10.16 -15.74
C GLY A 411 -18.63 -9.86 -15.28
N CYS A 412 -18.44 -9.16 -14.15
CA CYS A 412 -17.12 -8.81 -13.63
C CYS A 412 -16.33 -10.08 -13.27
N THR A 413 -15.11 -10.18 -13.79
CA THR A 413 -14.19 -11.30 -13.57
C THR A 413 -12.98 -10.94 -12.70
N GLY A 414 -12.80 -9.64 -12.36
CA GLY A 414 -11.72 -9.20 -11.50
C GLY A 414 -12.00 -7.87 -10.81
N VAL A 415 -11.68 -7.79 -9.52
CA VAL A 415 -11.77 -6.59 -8.67
C VAL A 415 -10.41 -6.31 -8.05
N PHE A 416 -9.86 -5.10 -8.26
CA PHE A 416 -8.51 -4.73 -7.82
C PHE A 416 -8.54 -3.44 -7.01
N GLU A 417 -8.19 -3.50 -5.75
CA GLU A 417 -8.35 -2.40 -4.80
C GLU A 417 -7.28 -1.32 -4.96
N GLY A 418 -7.66 -0.19 -5.53
CA GLY A 418 -6.82 1.01 -5.61
C GLY A 418 -6.83 1.85 -4.32
N ALA A 419 -7.98 1.90 -3.61
CA ALA A 419 -8.10 2.53 -2.31
C ALA A 419 -7.66 1.59 -1.16
N ASN A 420 -7.59 2.08 0.07
CA ASN A 420 -7.33 1.26 1.25
C ASN A 420 -8.65 0.69 1.80
N MET A 421 -8.77 -0.63 1.86
CA MET A 421 -9.95 -1.37 2.34
C MET A 421 -11.28 -0.86 1.75
N PRO A 422 -11.43 -0.74 0.42
CA PRO A 422 -12.65 -0.23 -0.18
C PRO A 422 -13.79 -1.25 -0.16
N THR A 423 -13.48 -2.55 -0.10
CA THR A 423 -14.44 -3.65 -0.18
C THR A 423 -14.72 -4.20 1.22
N THR A 424 -16.00 -4.37 1.58
CA THR A 424 -16.37 -5.00 2.86
C THR A 424 -16.02 -6.48 2.87
N PRO A 425 -15.77 -7.10 4.05
CA PRO A 425 -15.45 -8.53 4.12
C PRO A 425 -16.50 -9.42 3.46
N GLY A 426 -17.79 -9.15 3.69
CA GLY A 426 -18.88 -9.90 3.06
C GLY A 426 -18.95 -9.74 1.54
N ALA A 427 -18.57 -8.55 1.03
CA ALA A 427 -18.47 -8.32 -0.40
C ALA A 427 -17.30 -9.12 -1.02
N VAL A 428 -16.16 -9.24 -0.33
CA VAL A 428 -15.04 -10.08 -0.78
C VAL A 428 -15.49 -11.54 -0.93
N GLU A 429 -16.17 -12.08 0.07
CA GLU A 429 -16.70 -13.46 0.03
C GLU A 429 -17.62 -13.70 -1.17
N ILE A 430 -18.50 -12.74 -1.49
CA ILE A 430 -19.41 -12.82 -2.65
C ILE A 430 -18.62 -12.80 -3.96
N LEU A 431 -17.62 -11.92 -4.08
CA LEU A 431 -16.78 -11.81 -5.28
C LEU A 431 -15.98 -13.08 -5.53
N GLU A 432 -15.33 -13.61 -4.50
CA GLU A 432 -14.56 -14.86 -4.57
C GLU A 432 -15.46 -16.06 -4.90
N ALA A 433 -16.62 -16.19 -4.23
CA ALA A 433 -17.60 -17.22 -4.54
C ALA A 433 -18.16 -17.13 -5.97
N GLY A 434 -18.25 -15.90 -6.52
CA GLY A 434 -18.62 -15.62 -7.91
C GLY A 434 -17.50 -15.89 -8.92
N GLY A 435 -16.32 -16.34 -8.47
CA GLY A 435 -15.16 -16.64 -9.31
C GLY A 435 -14.41 -15.40 -9.82
N CYS A 436 -14.62 -14.23 -9.22
CA CYS A 436 -13.80 -13.05 -9.48
C CYS A 436 -12.38 -13.22 -8.93
N VAL A 437 -11.39 -12.75 -9.68
CA VAL A 437 -10.04 -12.52 -9.16
C VAL A 437 -10.09 -11.30 -8.24
N PHE A 438 -9.74 -11.47 -6.98
CA PHE A 438 -9.72 -10.37 -6.01
C PHE A 438 -8.29 -9.95 -5.69
N GLY A 439 -7.93 -8.72 -6.06
CA GLY A 439 -6.63 -8.10 -5.77
C GLY A 439 -6.71 -7.21 -4.52
N PRO A 440 -6.22 -7.68 -3.34
CA PRO A 440 -6.36 -6.95 -2.08
C PRO A 440 -5.52 -5.67 -2.04
N ALA A 441 -5.98 -4.66 -1.33
CA ALA A 441 -5.35 -3.34 -1.24
C ALA A 441 -3.87 -3.39 -0.84
N LYS A 442 -3.51 -4.27 0.11
CA LYS A 442 -2.11 -4.41 0.58
C LYS A 442 -1.13 -4.72 -0.55
N ALA A 443 -1.59 -5.48 -1.56
CA ALA A 443 -0.80 -5.87 -2.73
C ALA A 443 -1.09 -4.93 -3.92
N ALA A 444 -2.34 -4.80 -4.33
CA ALA A 444 -2.72 -4.10 -5.55
C ALA A 444 -2.34 -2.60 -5.55
N ASN A 445 -2.51 -1.90 -4.42
CA ASN A 445 -2.18 -0.47 -4.35
C ASN A 445 -0.78 -0.16 -3.78
N ALA A 446 0.09 -1.15 -3.66
CA ALA A 446 1.45 -0.97 -3.13
C ALA A 446 2.37 -0.11 -4.02
N GLY A 447 1.98 0.20 -5.23
CA GLY A 447 2.76 1.03 -6.16
C GLY A 447 3.17 2.38 -5.56
N GLY A 448 2.28 3.01 -4.80
CA GLY A 448 2.57 4.29 -4.15
C GLY A 448 3.72 4.22 -3.14
N VAL A 449 3.76 3.19 -2.30
CA VAL A 449 4.87 3.00 -1.35
C VAL A 449 6.12 2.46 -2.06
N ALA A 450 5.98 1.67 -3.12
CA ALA A 450 7.11 1.22 -3.94
C ALA A 450 7.87 2.41 -4.53
N VAL A 451 7.19 3.34 -5.22
CA VAL A 451 7.85 4.55 -5.73
C VAL A 451 8.35 5.47 -4.61
N SER A 452 7.68 5.50 -3.45
CA SER A 452 8.25 6.20 -2.29
C SER A 452 9.59 5.61 -1.84
N GLY A 453 9.74 4.29 -1.85
CA GLY A 453 11.04 3.64 -1.57
C GLY A 453 12.08 3.91 -2.66
N LEU A 454 11.66 3.96 -3.93
CA LEU A 454 12.53 4.38 -5.03
C LEU A 454 12.97 5.86 -4.88
N GLU A 455 12.08 6.76 -4.40
CA GLU A 455 12.43 8.14 -4.07
C GLU A 455 13.48 8.20 -2.95
N MET A 456 13.32 7.37 -1.90
CA MET A 456 14.34 7.26 -0.85
C MET A 456 15.68 6.80 -1.40
N ALA A 457 15.71 5.81 -2.29
CA ALA A 457 16.94 5.33 -2.94
C ALA A 457 17.60 6.43 -3.79
N GLN A 458 16.83 7.18 -4.56
CA GLN A 458 17.33 8.35 -5.33
C GLN A 458 17.91 9.42 -4.40
N ASN A 459 17.24 9.73 -3.30
CA ASN A 459 17.72 10.72 -2.33
C ASN A 459 19.00 10.27 -1.63
N ALA A 460 19.14 9.00 -1.27
CA ALA A 460 20.35 8.45 -0.67
C ALA A 460 21.55 8.49 -1.61
N GLN A 461 21.32 8.38 -2.92
CA GLN A 461 22.35 8.45 -3.95
C GLN A 461 22.57 9.86 -4.50
N MET A 462 21.76 10.84 -4.12
CA MET A 462 21.75 12.21 -4.68
C MET A 462 21.54 12.23 -6.21
N VAL A 463 20.68 11.34 -6.74
CA VAL A 463 20.36 11.25 -8.16
C VAL A 463 18.86 11.38 -8.40
N GLN A 464 18.49 11.67 -9.62
CA GLN A 464 17.12 11.63 -10.11
C GLN A 464 17.06 10.67 -11.31
N TRP A 465 16.22 9.64 -11.22
CA TRP A 465 15.98 8.72 -12.34
C TRP A 465 14.92 9.31 -13.28
N THR A 466 14.99 8.93 -14.53
CA THR A 466 14.01 9.32 -15.55
C THR A 466 12.65 8.66 -15.26
N GLU A 467 11.59 9.23 -15.83
CA GLU A 467 10.24 8.67 -15.73
C GLU A 467 10.21 7.19 -16.20
N ALA A 468 10.85 6.90 -17.32
CA ALA A 468 10.91 5.54 -17.88
C ALA A 468 11.63 4.53 -16.94
N GLU A 469 12.71 4.95 -16.28
CA GLU A 469 13.41 4.10 -15.31
C GLU A 469 12.54 3.81 -14.07
N VAL A 470 11.82 4.82 -13.57
CA VAL A 470 10.92 4.65 -12.42
C VAL A 470 9.71 3.79 -12.80
N GLU A 471 9.10 4.01 -13.98
CA GLU A 471 7.97 3.19 -14.47
C GLU A 471 8.39 1.73 -14.62
N ALA A 472 9.55 1.45 -15.23
CA ALA A 472 10.06 0.08 -15.40
C ALA A 472 10.28 -0.62 -14.05
N LYS A 473 10.87 0.09 -13.07
CA LYS A 473 11.07 -0.44 -11.70
C LYS A 473 9.73 -0.67 -10.99
N LEU A 474 8.79 0.27 -11.09
CA LEU A 474 7.45 0.12 -10.52
C LEU A 474 6.75 -1.11 -11.08
N ARG A 475 6.76 -1.28 -12.41
CA ARG A 475 6.15 -2.43 -13.07
C ARG A 475 6.76 -3.75 -12.59
N ALA A 476 8.08 -3.84 -12.51
CA ALA A 476 8.78 -5.03 -12.03
C ALA A 476 8.41 -5.35 -10.57
N ILE A 477 8.35 -4.33 -9.69
CA ILE A 477 7.96 -4.51 -8.29
C ILE A 477 6.51 -5.01 -8.20
N MET A 478 5.56 -4.46 -8.97
CA MET A 478 4.16 -4.87 -8.89
C MET A 478 3.92 -6.30 -9.40
N ILE A 479 4.64 -6.71 -10.43
CA ILE A 479 4.66 -8.10 -10.93
C ILE A 479 5.19 -9.04 -9.84
N GLU A 480 6.30 -8.68 -9.21
CA GLU A 480 6.89 -9.46 -8.13
C GLU A 480 5.97 -9.57 -6.91
N ILE A 481 5.28 -8.47 -6.53
CA ILE A 481 4.26 -8.49 -5.47
C ILE A 481 3.16 -9.50 -5.81
N TYR A 482 2.66 -9.51 -7.05
CA TYR A 482 1.65 -10.47 -7.46
C TYR A 482 2.16 -11.91 -7.26
N HIS A 483 3.34 -12.24 -7.77
CA HIS A 483 3.87 -13.60 -7.68
C HIS A 483 4.12 -14.03 -6.23
N GLN A 484 4.64 -13.15 -5.37
CA GLN A 484 4.79 -13.45 -3.95
C GLN A 484 3.44 -13.80 -3.30
N CYS A 485 2.38 -13.04 -3.61
CA CYS A 485 1.03 -13.32 -3.11
C CYS A 485 0.49 -14.64 -3.66
N ALA A 486 0.57 -14.88 -4.96
CA ALA A 486 0.02 -16.06 -5.63
C ALA A 486 0.76 -17.35 -5.21
N ASP A 487 2.08 -17.33 -5.12
CA ASP A 487 2.91 -18.49 -4.72
C ASP A 487 2.69 -18.86 -3.24
N CYS A 488 2.56 -17.86 -2.36
CA CYS A 488 2.18 -18.10 -0.97
C CYS A 488 0.74 -18.62 -0.86
N ALA A 489 -0.20 -18.06 -1.64
CA ALA A 489 -1.56 -18.57 -1.69
C ALA A 489 -1.59 -20.04 -2.14
N GLU A 490 -0.89 -20.40 -3.21
CA GLU A 490 -0.83 -21.78 -3.73
C GLU A 490 -0.25 -22.77 -2.70
N THR A 491 0.66 -22.31 -1.84
CA THR A 491 1.29 -23.17 -0.82
C THR A 491 0.33 -23.51 0.33
N TYR A 492 -0.53 -22.58 0.74
CA TYR A 492 -1.36 -22.69 1.95
C TYR A 492 -2.87 -22.72 1.68
N HIS A 493 -3.29 -22.30 0.51
CA HIS A 493 -4.67 -22.21 0.02
C HIS A 493 -4.72 -22.55 -1.46
N GLU A 494 -5.49 -21.79 -2.23
CA GLU A 494 -5.52 -21.83 -3.70
C GLU A 494 -4.76 -20.62 -4.26
N ARG A 495 -4.13 -20.77 -5.42
CA ARG A 495 -3.34 -19.69 -6.07
C ARG A 495 -4.14 -18.39 -6.25
N SER A 496 -5.45 -18.48 -6.38
CA SER A 496 -6.35 -17.33 -6.50
C SER A 496 -6.65 -16.62 -5.17
N ALA A 497 -6.32 -17.19 -4.01
CA ALA A 497 -6.55 -16.62 -2.69
C ALA A 497 -5.50 -15.52 -2.38
N LEU A 498 -5.50 -14.46 -3.18
CA LEU A 498 -4.45 -13.42 -3.14
C LEU A 498 -4.46 -12.60 -1.84
N LYS A 499 -5.61 -12.51 -1.16
CA LYS A 499 -5.74 -11.83 0.13
C LYS A 499 -4.97 -12.58 1.21
N GLU A 500 -5.18 -13.87 1.32
CA GLU A 500 -4.46 -14.77 2.23
C GLU A 500 -2.98 -14.79 1.86
N GLY A 501 -2.67 -14.94 0.58
CA GLY A 501 -1.30 -14.93 0.06
C GLY A 501 -0.54 -13.65 0.40
N ALA A 502 -1.17 -12.49 0.29
CA ALA A 502 -0.56 -11.20 0.65
C ALA A 502 -0.23 -11.10 2.15
N ASN A 503 -1.17 -11.56 3.01
CA ASN A 503 -0.96 -11.58 4.45
C ASN A 503 0.18 -12.55 4.83
N ILE A 504 0.18 -13.75 4.25
CA ILE A 504 1.19 -14.78 4.50
C ILE A 504 2.58 -14.33 4.01
N ALA A 505 2.69 -13.87 2.76
CA ALA A 505 3.96 -13.43 2.19
C ALA A 505 4.58 -12.27 2.98
N GLY A 506 3.78 -11.26 3.31
CA GLY A 506 4.22 -10.13 4.14
C GLY A 506 4.66 -10.56 5.51
N PHE A 507 3.89 -11.42 6.18
CA PHE A 507 4.20 -11.95 7.50
C PHE A 507 5.50 -12.76 7.51
N LEU A 508 5.67 -13.73 6.61
CA LEU A 508 6.83 -14.61 6.57
C LEU A 508 8.14 -13.83 6.47
N LYS A 509 8.16 -12.77 5.66
CA LYS A 509 9.35 -11.93 5.50
C LYS A 509 9.69 -11.18 6.78
N VAL A 510 8.70 -10.60 7.47
CA VAL A 510 8.92 -9.91 8.74
C VAL A 510 9.28 -10.89 9.85
N ALA A 511 8.60 -12.03 9.95
CA ALA A 511 8.89 -13.06 10.94
C ALA A 511 10.32 -13.63 10.80
N ALA A 512 10.81 -13.82 9.56
CA ALA A 512 12.18 -14.22 9.31
C ALA A 512 13.18 -13.18 9.83
N ALA A 513 12.97 -11.91 9.54
CA ALA A 513 13.81 -10.82 10.02
C ALA A 513 13.83 -10.72 11.55
N LEU A 514 12.66 -10.76 12.20
CA LEU A 514 12.55 -10.74 13.66
C LEU A 514 13.29 -11.91 14.31
N ARG A 515 13.21 -13.09 13.70
CA ARG A 515 13.94 -14.26 14.18
C ARG A 515 15.44 -14.10 14.11
N GLU A 516 15.96 -13.57 12.99
CA GLU A 516 17.41 -13.42 12.77
C GLU A 516 18.00 -12.27 13.59
N GLN A 517 17.24 -11.22 13.82
CA GLN A 517 17.67 -10.06 14.62
C GLN A 517 17.46 -10.25 16.12
N GLY A 518 16.68 -11.24 16.53
CA GLY A 518 16.27 -11.45 17.91
C GLY A 518 15.02 -10.63 18.29
N ALA A 519 14.56 -10.80 19.52
CA ALA A 519 13.45 -10.02 20.07
C ALA A 519 13.96 -8.62 20.47
N VAL A 520 13.97 -7.70 19.56
CA VAL A 520 14.40 -6.30 19.73
C VAL A 520 13.22 -5.35 19.66
#